data_28ae5f83a958337041cbf74e2c3f8885
#
_entry.id   28ae5f83a958337041cbf74e2c3f8885
#
_cell.length_a   1.000
_cell.length_b   1.000
_cell.length_c   1.000
_cell.angle_alpha   90.00
_cell.angle_beta   90.00
_cell.angle_gamma   90.00
#
_symmetry.space_group_name_H-M   'P 1'
#
loop_
_entity.id
_entity.type
_entity.pdbx_description
1 polymer ?
#
loop_
_entity_poly.entity_id
_entity_poly.type
_entity_poly.pdbx_seq_one_letter_code
_entity_poly.pdbx_strand_id
1 'polypeptide(L)'
;YRGWLERDSSWFGKDMRQTLEPRLLYVNTPYRKQSILPNFDSAPRDFNFETIFTENGFSGVDRVSDSHALTAGVTTRLLDPMNGGEAMRLGVVQRYLFSDQRVTPEGTKLTQRISDLLLLGSTNVIPDWSLTATVQYSPQLGTTVRSIVGAAYSPKPFHTVSAVFRETRNLSEQLELGWQWPVFGRTPDAPNLSGDSRGDPASCKGSLYTVGRVNYSTRDSRIVDSILGFEYDAGCWITRVVAERLSTGRAEATTRLLIQLELVG
;
A
#
# COMPACT_ATOMS: atom_id res chain seq x y z
N TYR A 1 -7.57 13.39 19.45
CA TYR A 1 -6.28 13.48 20.14
C TYR A 1 -5.23 12.62 19.45
N ARG A 2 -4.04 13.14 19.28
CA ARG A 2 -2.85 12.41 18.81
C ARG A 2 -1.72 12.72 19.79
N GLY A 3 -1.19 11.71 20.43
CA GLY A 3 -0.03 11.80 21.32
C GLY A 3 1.24 11.40 20.59
N TRP A 4 2.38 11.81 21.14
CA TRP A 4 3.70 11.45 20.66
C TRP A 4 4.63 11.28 21.85
N LEU A 5 5.18 10.08 22.00
CA LEU A 5 6.16 9.73 23.03
C LEU A 5 7.39 9.15 22.33
N GLU A 6 8.58 9.53 22.77
CA GLU A 6 9.84 9.05 22.21
C GLU A 6 10.74 8.52 23.31
N ARG A 7 11.55 7.53 22.97
CA ARG A 7 12.67 7.08 23.80
C ARG A 7 13.80 6.55 22.91
N ASP A 8 15.01 6.73 23.36
CA ASP A 8 16.17 6.07 22.79
C ASP A 8 16.24 4.63 23.36
N SER A 9 16.53 3.67 22.51
CA SER A 9 16.56 2.24 22.85
C SER A 9 17.47 1.50 21.89
N SER A 10 18.06 0.40 22.34
CA SER A 10 18.87 -0.46 21.47
C SER A 10 18.03 -1.65 21.00
N TRP A 11 17.89 -1.81 19.68
CA TRP A 11 17.18 -2.89 19.03
C TRP A 11 18.06 -3.52 17.94
N PHE A 12 18.08 -4.83 17.85
CA PHE A 12 18.86 -5.56 16.85
C PHE A 12 20.36 -5.19 16.83
N GLY A 13 20.91 -4.81 18.00
CA GLY A 13 22.29 -4.42 18.14
C GLY A 13 22.63 -3.02 17.59
N LYS A 14 21.63 -2.19 17.30
CA LYS A 14 21.76 -0.80 16.86
C LYS A 14 21.00 0.14 17.78
N ASP A 15 21.55 1.33 17.97
CA ASP A 15 20.82 2.41 18.65
C ASP A 15 19.69 2.90 17.73
N MET A 16 18.50 2.96 18.27
CA MET A 16 17.29 3.37 17.55
C MET A 16 16.44 4.28 18.42
N ARG A 17 15.68 5.15 17.78
CA ARG A 17 14.65 5.95 18.44
C ARG A 17 13.30 5.26 18.29
N GLN A 18 12.72 4.86 19.40
CA GLN A 18 11.37 4.31 19.43
C GLN A 18 10.34 5.41 19.66
N THR A 19 9.31 5.48 18.84
CA THR A 19 8.14 6.33 19.05
C THR A 19 6.93 5.47 19.46
N LEU A 20 6.04 6.08 20.24
CA LEU A 20 4.72 5.54 20.55
C LEU A 20 3.69 6.64 20.28
N GLU A 21 2.77 6.38 19.37
CA GLU A 21 1.81 7.35 18.85
C GLU A 21 0.37 6.88 19.11
N PRO A 22 -0.20 7.15 20.30
CA PRO A 22 -1.60 6.90 20.55
C PRO A 22 -2.47 7.91 19.78
N ARG A 23 -3.57 7.41 19.20
CA ARG A 23 -4.58 8.22 18.49
C ARG A 23 -5.97 7.87 19.02
N LEU A 24 -6.76 8.89 19.28
CA LEU A 24 -8.16 8.78 19.69
C LEU A 24 -8.99 9.72 18.84
N LEU A 25 -10.08 9.22 18.29
CA LEU A 25 -11.08 10.00 17.57
C LEU A 25 -12.47 9.65 18.12
N TYR A 26 -13.15 10.65 18.69
CA TYR A 26 -14.56 10.55 19.05
C TYR A 26 -15.38 11.31 18.02
N VAL A 27 -16.42 10.67 17.49
CA VAL A 27 -17.35 11.26 16.51
C VAL A 27 -18.78 11.05 17.02
N ASN A 28 -19.56 12.11 16.98
CA ASN A 28 -20.99 12.06 17.24
C ASN A 28 -21.75 12.85 16.16
N THR A 29 -22.25 12.14 15.16
CA THR A 29 -23.05 12.67 14.04
C THR A 29 -24.44 12.06 14.12
N PRO A 30 -25.48 12.86 14.47
CA PRO A 30 -26.85 12.36 14.57
C PRO A 30 -27.38 11.85 13.23
N TYR A 31 -28.20 10.81 13.27
CA TYR A 31 -28.88 10.29 12.09
C TYR A 31 -29.75 11.37 11.42
N ARG A 32 -29.61 11.50 10.09
CA ARG A 32 -30.51 12.28 9.24
C ARG A 32 -30.92 11.42 8.05
N LYS A 33 -32.22 11.44 7.70
CA LYS A 33 -32.73 10.73 6.53
C LYS A 33 -32.23 11.42 5.26
N GLN A 34 -31.44 10.71 4.47
CA GLN A 34 -30.80 11.22 3.25
C GLN A 34 -31.24 10.45 1.99
N SER A 35 -32.19 9.50 2.12
CA SER A 35 -32.59 8.64 1.01
C SER A 35 -33.29 9.39 -0.16
N ILE A 36 -33.80 10.60 0.11
CA ILE A 36 -34.46 11.45 -0.90
C ILE A 36 -33.47 12.43 -1.56
N LEU A 37 -32.25 12.55 -1.04
CA LEU A 37 -31.25 13.45 -1.59
C LEU A 37 -30.46 12.74 -2.70
N PRO A 38 -30.19 13.40 -3.82
CA PRO A 38 -29.34 12.84 -4.84
C PRO A 38 -27.91 12.63 -4.32
N ASN A 39 -27.18 11.74 -4.95
CA ASN A 39 -25.76 11.46 -4.67
C ASN A 39 -24.98 11.61 -5.98
N PHE A 40 -24.19 12.65 -6.10
CA PHE A 40 -23.40 12.97 -7.28
C PHE A 40 -21.89 12.72 -7.06
N ASP A 41 -21.38 12.99 -5.85
CA ASP A 41 -19.95 12.99 -5.58
C ASP A 41 -19.49 12.09 -4.42
N SER A 42 -20.42 11.48 -3.68
CA SER A 42 -20.07 10.67 -2.53
C SER A 42 -19.96 9.19 -2.88
N ALA A 43 -18.79 8.61 -2.58
CA ALA A 43 -18.49 7.19 -2.71
C ALA A 43 -18.09 6.58 -1.35
N PRO A 44 -18.27 5.26 -1.15
CA PRO A 44 -17.76 4.56 0.03
C PRO A 44 -16.25 4.77 0.19
N ARG A 45 -15.79 5.06 1.40
CA ARG A 45 -14.35 5.00 1.74
C ARG A 45 -13.96 3.56 2.02
N ASP A 46 -12.79 3.16 1.52
CA ASP A 46 -12.22 1.86 1.90
C ASP A 46 -11.93 1.83 3.40
N PHE A 47 -12.27 0.73 4.07
CA PHE A 47 -12.02 0.54 5.49
C PHE A 47 -10.60 0.02 5.70
N ASN A 48 -9.71 0.90 6.16
CA ASN A 48 -8.31 0.59 6.39
C ASN A 48 -7.74 1.38 7.57
N PHE A 49 -6.45 1.17 7.86
CA PHE A 49 -5.77 1.75 9.01
C PHE A 49 -5.76 3.28 9.04
N GLU A 50 -5.75 3.94 7.89
CA GLU A 50 -5.76 5.41 7.79
C GLU A 50 -7.18 5.97 7.82
N THR A 51 -8.08 5.36 7.07
CA THR A 51 -9.45 5.85 6.91
C THR A 51 -10.34 5.57 8.13
N ILE A 52 -9.98 4.63 8.99
CA ILE A 52 -10.73 4.38 10.24
C ILE A 52 -10.75 5.62 11.16
N PHE A 53 -9.79 6.54 11.02
CA PHE A 53 -9.76 7.80 11.76
C PHE A 53 -10.44 8.97 11.01
N THR A 54 -11.32 8.69 10.07
CA THR A 54 -12.14 9.71 9.42
C THR A 54 -13.51 9.83 10.08
N GLU A 55 -14.08 11.02 10.00
CA GLU A 55 -15.36 11.36 10.60
C GLU A 55 -16.55 10.80 9.80
N ASN A 56 -16.36 10.66 8.48
CA ASN A 56 -17.37 10.22 7.53
C ASN A 56 -16.92 8.94 6.80
N GLY A 57 -17.80 7.94 6.71
CA GLY A 57 -17.58 6.72 5.93
C GLY A 57 -17.65 6.92 4.41
N PHE A 58 -18.03 8.12 3.96
CA PHE A 58 -18.06 8.49 2.55
C PHE A 58 -16.99 9.53 2.23
N SER A 59 -16.50 9.50 0.98
CA SER A 59 -15.83 10.65 0.34
C SER A 59 -16.89 11.60 -0.20
N GLY A 60 -16.50 12.84 -0.52
CA GLY A 60 -17.45 13.84 -1.00
C GLY A 60 -18.35 14.39 0.10
N VAL A 61 -19.37 15.17 -0.30
CA VAL A 61 -20.23 15.94 0.61
C VAL A 61 -21.70 15.54 0.58
N ASP A 62 -22.15 14.80 -0.43
CA ASP A 62 -23.57 14.47 -0.61
C ASP A 62 -24.11 13.45 0.40
N ARG A 63 -23.21 12.64 0.99
CA ARG A 63 -23.56 11.64 1.99
C ARG A 63 -22.72 11.80 3.24
N VAL A 64 -23.39 11.84 4.37
CA VAL A 64 -22.77 11.89 5.69
C VAL A 64 -23.28 10.73 6.51
N SER A 65 -22.35 9.86 6.95
CA SER A 65 -22.71 8.76 7.83
C SER A 65 -23.10 9.27 9.22
N ASP A 66 -24.18 8.73 9.78
CA ASP A 66 -24.42 8.87 11.20
C ASP A 66 -23.37 8.05 11.96
N SER A 67 -22.87 8.61 13.04
CA SER A 67 -21.83 7.95 13.84
C SER A 67 -21.90 8.40 15.29
N HIS A 68 -21.88 7.44 16.21
CA HIS A 68 -21.61 7.69 17.62
C HIS A 68 -20.55 6.67 18.03
N ALA A 69 -19.30 7.07 17.89
CA ALA A 69 -18.18 6.13 17.94
C ALA A 69 -16.93 6.73 18.58
N LEU A 70 -16.14 5.84 19.18
CA LEU A 70 -14.76 6.08 19.62
C LEU A 70 -13.82 5.17 18.83
N THR A 71 -12.91 5.75 18.09
CA THR A 71 -11.80 5.03 17.45
C THR A 71 -10.55 5.21 18.29
N ALA A 72 -9.93 4.09 18.69
CA ALA A 72 -8.69 4.09 19.45
C ALA A 72 -7.64 3.26 18.70
N GLY A 73 -6.44 3.78 18.62
CA GLY A 73 -5.31 3.08 18.01
C GLY A 73 -3.98 3.55 18.56
N VAL A 74 -2.98 2.73 18.34
CA VAL A 74 -1.60 3.02 18.70
C VAL A 74 -0.68 2.55 17.58
N THR A 75 0.32 3.36 17.27
CA THR A 75 1.41 3.01 16.35
C THR A 75 2.73 3.16 17.08
N THR A 76 3.64 2.20 16.91
CA THR A 76 5.03 2.32 17.35
C THR A 76 5.95 2.24 16.14
N ARG A 77 7.01 3.04 16.13
CA ARG A 77 8.03 3.03 15.10
C ARG A 77 9.41 2.93 15.71
N LEU A 78 10.30 2.27 15.01
CA LEU A 78 11.73 2.30 15.26
C LEU A 78 12.39 3.11 14.15
N LEU A 79 13.03 4.20 14.50
CA LEU A 79 13.70 5.12 13.59
C LEU A 79 15.20 5.02 13.77
N ASP A 80 15.93 5.05 12.67
CA ASP A 80 17.38 5.21 12.68
C ASP A 80 17.70 6.67 13.05
N PRO A 81 18.41 6.92 14.16
CA PRO A 81 18.71 8.29 14.60
C PRO A 81 19.66 9.05 13.67
N MET A 82 20.41 8.35 12.80
CA MET A 82 21.37 8.98 11.90
C MET A 82 20.72 9.61 10.67
N ASN A 83 19.70 8.95 10.10
CA ASN A 83 19.06 9.38 8.85
C ASN A 83 17.53 9.55 8.96
N GLY A 84 16.95 9.25 10.14
CA GLY A 84 15.50 9.29 10.36
C GLY A 84 14.71 8.19 9.63
N GLY A 85 15.41 7.24 9.02
CA GLY A 85 14.78 6.14 8.29
C GLY A 85 13.96 5.23 9.21
N GLU A 86 12.76 4.82 8.76
CA GLU A 86 11.91 3.89 9.50
C GLU A 86 12.40 2.45 9.31
N ALA A 87 12.90 1.84 10.40
CA ALA A 87 13.35 0.46 10.40
C ALA A 87 12.20 -0.52 10.64
N MET A 88 11.23 -0.14 11.47
CA MET A 88 10.05 -0.95 11.77
C MET A 88 8.88 -0.07 12.16
N ARG A 89 7.68 -0.49 11.78
CA ARG A 89 6.41 0.11 12.22
C ARG A 89 5.44 -1.01 12.58
N LEU A 90 4.77 -0.86 13.72
CA LEU A 90 3.66 -1.70 14.12
C LEU A 90 2.49 -0.81 14.54
N GLY A 91 1.29 -1.20 14.16
CA GLY A 91 0.09 -0.44 14.50
C GLY A 91 -1.11 -1.35 14.75
N VAL A 92 -1.96 -0.91 15.66
CA VAL A 92 -3.25 -1.54 15.94
C VAL A 92 -4.30 -0.47 16.14
N VAL A 93 -5.49 -0.69 15.57
CA VAL A 93 -6.63 0.23 15.72
C VAL A 93 -7.94 -0.51 15.68
N GLN A 94 -8.91 -0.01 16.46
CA GLN A 94 -10.26 -0.51 16.50
C GLN A 94 -11.24 0.64 16.79
N ARG A 95 -12.49 0.50 16.32
CA ARG A 95 -13.58 1.44 16.57
C ARG A 95 -14.65 0.78 17.42
N TYR A 96 -15.12 1.47 18.44
CA TYR A 96 -16.29 1.12 19.24
C TYR A 96 -17.47 2.03 18.88
N LEU A 97 -18.62 1.43 18.59
CA LEU A 97 -19.87 2.11 18.22
C LEU A 97 -20.81 2.12 19.43
N PHE A 98 -21.16 3.29 19.94
CA PHE A 98 -22.10 3.44 21.06
C PHE A 98 -23.55 3.25 20.63
N SER A 99 -23.86 3.49 19.35
CA SER A 99 -25.19 3.30 18.76
C SER A 99 -25.08 2.65 17.39
N ASP A 100 -26.21 2.14 16.89
CA ASP A 100 -26.27 1.58 15.54
C ASP A 100 -26.08 2.69 14.51
N GLN A 101 -25.35 2.36 13.44
CA GLN A 101 -25.14 3.23 12.28
C GLN A 101 -26.11 2.85 11.17
N ARG A 102 -26.87 3.81 10.66
CA ARG A 102 -27.96 3.60 9.69
C ARG A 102 -27.59 4.03 8.27
N VAL A 103 -26.73 5.05 8.15
CA VAL A 103 -26.21 5.55 6.87
C VAL A 103 -24.79 4.99 6.71
N THR A 104 -24.69 3.84 6.06
CA THR A 104 -23.44 3.13 5.86
C THR A 104 -23.07 3.05 4.38
N PRO A 105 -21.80 2.90 4.04
CA PRO A 105 -21.35 2.67 2.67
C PRO A 105 -21.99 1.45 2.00
N GLU A 106 -22.23 0.39 2.75
CA GLU A 106 -22.84 -0.85 2.27
C GLU A 106 -24.36 -0.77 2.12
N GLY A 107 -24.98 0.34 2.57
CA GLY A 107 -26.43 0.52 2.54
C GLY A 107 -27.19 -0.31 3.55
N THR A 108 -26.52 -1.13 4.35
CA THR A 108 -27.13 -1.95 5.41
C THR A 108 -26.83 -1.35 6.77
N LYS A 109 -27.82 -1.41 7.69
CA LYS A 109 -27.65 -0.92 9.06
C LYS A 109 -26.54 -1.71 9.76
N LEU A 110 -25.57 -1.00 10.31
CA LEU A 110 -24.51 -1.59 11.14
C LEU A 110 -24.96 -1.59 12.61
N THR A 111 -25.16 -2.79 13.14
CA THR A 111 -25.61 -3.00 14.54
C THR A 111 -24.48 -3.45 15.45
N GLN A 112 -23.32 -3.71 14.89
CA GLN A 112 -22.13 -4.18 15.58
C GLN A 112 -21.55 -3.09 16.47
N ARG A 113 -21.21 -3.44 17.71
CA ARG A 113 -20.61 -2.47 18.66
C ARG A 113 -19.11 -2.30 18.47
N ILE A 114 -18.45 -3.34 17.99
CA ILE A 114 -16.99 -3.36 17.81
C ILE A 114 -16.72 -3.59 16.33
N SER A 115 -15.93 -2.71 15.71
CA SER A 115 -15.46 -2.88 14.34
C SER A 115 -14.44 -4.02 14.24
N ASP A 116 -14.11 -4.39 13.03
CA ASP A 116 -12.94 -5.21 12.79
C ASP A 116 -11.68 -4.54 13.34
N LEU A 117 -10.77 -5.37 13.85
CA LEU A 117 -9.47 -4.97 14.34
C LEU A 117 -8.53 -4.85 13.14
N LEU A 118 -7.88 -3.70 12.99
CA LEU A 118 -6.89 -3.48 11.95
C LEU A 118 -5.48 -3.52 12.55
N LEU A 119 -4.64 -4.35 11.96
CA LEU A 119 -3.23 -4.51 12.30
C LEU A 119 -2.38 -4.07 11.12
N LEU A 120 -1.30 -3.38 11.41
CA LEU A 120 -0.30 -2.92 10.45
C LEU A 120 1.08 -3.32 10.94
N GLY A 121 1.91 -3.87 10.06
CA GLY A 121 3.31 -4.14 10.32
C GLY A 121 4.16 -3.85 9.08
N SER A 122 5.32 -3.22 9.29
CA SER A 122 6.35 -3.08 8.26
C SER A 122 7.73 -3.14 8.89
N THR A 123 8.71 -3.67 8.17
CA THR A 123 10.10 -3.70 8.64
C THR A 123 11.09 -3.72 7.48
N ASN A 124 12.20 -2.99 7.68
CA ASN A 124 13.38 -2.93 6.82
C ASN A 124 14.65 -3.26 7.64
N VAL A 125 14.51 -3.98 8.76
CA VAL A 125 15.63 -4.34 9.64
C VAL A 125 16.60 -5.30 8.97
N ILE A 126 16.08 -6.18 8.13
CA ILE A 126 16.90 -7.11 7.35
C ILE A 126 17.48 -6.35 6.15
N PRO A 127 18.82 -6.30 5.99
CA PRO A 127 19.42 -5.60 4.86
C PRO A 127 18.82 -6.04 3.52
N ASP A 128 18.56 -5.08 2.65
CA ASP A 128 18.00 -5.26 1.31
C ASP A 128 16.56 -5.81 1.24
N TRP A 129 15.95 -6.14 2.38
CA TRP A 129 14.58 -6.64 2.45
C TRP A 129 13.64 -5.63 3.08
N SER A 130 12.47 -5.50 2.47
CA SER A 130 11.32 -4.83 3.07
C SER A 130 10.15 -5.81 3.19
N LEU A 131 9.57 -5.88 4.39
CA LEU A 131 8.41 -6.72 4.67
C LEU A 131 7.25 -5.83 5.10
N THR A 132 6.06 -6.12 4.62
CA THR A 132 4.83 -5.40 4.99
C THR A 132 3.70 -6.38 5.27
N ALA A 133 2.87 -6.07 6.24
CA ALA A 133 1.68 -6.85 6.53
C ALA A 133 0.55 -5.92 6.99
N THR A 134 -0.65 -6.15 6.47
CA THR A 134 -1.88 -5.49 6.93
C THR A 134 -2.94 -6.58 7.10
N VAL A 135 -3.57 -6.61 8.27
CA VAL A 135 -4.57 -7.62 8.61
C VAL A 135 -5.81 -6.94 9.16
N GLN A 136 -6.96 -7.32 8.64
CA GLN A 136 -8.28 -6.98 9.14
C GLN A 136 -8.90 -8.24 9.74
N TYR A 137 -9.06 -8.26 11.06
CA TYR A 137 -9.62 -9.36 11.81
C TYR A 137 -11.01 -8.99 12.33
N SER A 138 -11.99 -9.84 12.05
CA SER A 138 -13.36 -9.66 12.55
C SER A 138 -13.56 -10.44 13.85
N PRO A 139 -13.73 -9.74 14.99
CA PRO A 139 -14.02 -10.41 16.27
C PRO A 139 -15.34 -11.19 16.27
N GLN A 140 -16.29 -10.76 15.41
CA GLN A 140 -17.60 -11.41 15.32
C GLN A 140 -17.56 -12.72 14.56
N LEU A 141 -16.79 -12.76 13.47
CA LEU A 141 -16.60 -13.96 12.67
C LEU A 141 -15.52 -14.87 13.25
N GLY A 142 -14.72 -14.36 14.21
CA GLY A 142 -13.58 -15.07 14.79
C GLY A 142 -12.47 -15.38 13.78
N THR A 143 -12.33 -14.55 12.72
CA THR A 143 -11.44 -14.86 11.61
C THR A 143 -10.93 -13.60 10.90
N THR A 144 -9.83 -13.77 10.15
CA THR A 144 -9.34 -12.74 9.22
C THR A 144 -10.28 -12.56 8.05
N VAL A 145 -10.63 -11.30 7.76
CA VAL A 145 -11.51 -10.90 6.65
C VAL A 145 -10.69 -10.45 5.45
N ARG A 146 -9.59 -9.75 5.71
CA ARG A 146 -8.68 -9.26 4.68
C ARG A 146 -7.26 -9.32 5.19
N SER A 147 -6.34 -9.79 4.35
CA SER A 147 -4.91 -9.75 4.61
C SER A 147 -4.13 -9.34 3.37
N ILE A 148 -3.08 -8.56 3.58
CA ILE A 148 -2.10 -8.18 2.56
C ILE A 148 -0.73 -8.40 3.20
N VAL A 149 0.07 -9.27 2.60
CA VAL A 149 1.44 -9.54 3.04
C VAL A 149 2.36 -9.36 1.86
N GLY A 150 3.38 -8.55 2.01
CA GLY A 150 4.35 -8.25 0.98
C GLY A 150 5.79 -8.42 1.46
N ALA A 151 6.63 -8.86 0.54
CA ALA A 151 8.07 -8.89 0.70
C ALA A 151 8.73 -8.34 -0.56
N ALA A 152 9.75 -7.50 -0.41
CA ALA A 152 10.57 -7.05 -1.53
C ALA A 152 12.05 -7.14 -1.16
N TYR A 153 12.84 -7.57 -2.14
CA TYR A 153 14.29 -7.66 -2.07
C TYR A 153 14.90 -6.64 -3.03
N SER A 154 15.69 -5.71 -2.52
CA SER A 154 16.28 -4.60 -3.28
C SER A 154 17.73 -4.34 -2.85
N PRO A 155 18.70 -5.18 -3.30
CA PRO A 155 20.10 -5.08 -2.86
C PRO A 155 20.83 -3.86 -3.41
N LYS A 156 20.36 -3.31 -4.52
CA LYS A 156 20.93 -2.14 -5.20
C LYS A 156 19.83 -1.35 -5.90
N PRO A 157 20.08 -0.08 -6.29
CA PRO A 157 19.17 0.66 -7.16
C PRO A 157 18.83 -0.14 -8.42
N PHE A 158 17.55 -0.11 -8.82
CA PHE A 158 17.00 -0.84 -9.98
C PHE A 158 17.11 -2.38 -9.95
N HIS A 159 17.47 -2.97 -8.81
CA HIS A 159 17.42 -4.41 -8.56
C HIS A 159 16.32 -4.68 -7.55
N THR A 160 15.13 -4.95 -8.00
CA THR A 160 14.00 -5.23 -7.10
C THR A 160 13.25 -6.47 -7.57
N VAL A 161 12.98 -7.36 -6.63
CA VAL A 161 12.00 -8.45 -6.78
C VAL A 161 11.03 -8.36 -5.63
N SER A 162 9.74 -8.43 -5.92
CA SER A 162 8.69 -8.34 -4.90
C SER A 162 7.65 -9.43 -5.06
N ALA A 163 7.10 -9.84 -3.94
CA ALA A 163 5.95 -10.74 -3.88
C ALA A 163 4.92 -10.15 -2.91
N VAL A 164 3.67 -10.06 -3.33
CA VAL A 164 2.57 -9.58 -2.50
C VAL A 164 1.40 -10.56 -2.60
N PHE A 165 1.01 -11.09 -1.46
CA PHE A 165 -0.18 -11.91 -1.33
C PHE A 165 -1.32 -11.06 -0.75
N ARG A 166 -2.48 -11.09 -1.42
CA ARG A 166 -3.70 -10.38 -1.02
C ARG A 166 -4.84 -11.36 -0.92
N GLU A 167 -5.46 -11.39 0.22
CA GLU A 167 -6.65 -12.21 0.46
C GLU A 167 -7.79 -11.32 0.97
N THR A 168 -8.96 -11.49 0.36
CA THR A 168 -10.24 -11.00 0.90
C THR A 168 -11.17 -12.20 0.98
N ARG A 169 -11.54 -12.55 2.21
CA ARG A 169 -12.32 -13.75 2.51
C ARG A 169 -13.54 -13.86 1.61
N ASN A 170 -13.75 -15.03 1.02
CA ASN A 170 -14.84 -15.38 0.12
C ASN A 170 -14.93 -14.54 -1.19
N LEU A 171 -14.03 -13.59 -1.39
CA LEU A 171 -14.06 -12.70 -2.55
C LEU A 171 -12.87 -12.92 -3.49
N SER A 172 -11.65 -12.77 -3.00
CA SER A 172 -10.46 -12.84 -3.84
C SER A 172 -9.26 -13.37 -3.07
N GLU A 173 -8.38 -14.06 -3.78
CA GLU A 173 -7.10 -14.52 -3.29
C GLU A 173 -6.10 -14.40 -4.44
N GLN A 174 -5.08 -13.56 -4.27
CA GLN A 174 -4.19 -13.19 -5.35
C GLN A 174 -2.73 -13.14 -4.88
N LEU A 175 -1.84 -13.65 -5.72
CA LEU A 175 -0.41 -13.51 -5.59
C LEU A 175 0.12 -12.63 -6.72
N GLU A 176 0.76 -11.53 -6.37
CA GLU A 176 1.45 -10.65 -7.29
C GLU A 176 2.96 -10.86 -7.15
N LEU A 177 3.63 -11.08 -8.27
CA LEU A 177 5.08 -11.08 -8.39
C LEU A 177 5.48 -9.91 -9.26
N GLY A 178 6.43 -9.10 -8.79
CA GLY A 178 6.96 -7.96 -9.50
C GLY A 178 8.48 -7.98 -9.54
N TRP A 179 9.07 -7.45 -10.60
CA TRP A 179 10.53 -7.32 -10.70
C TRP A 179 10.93 -6.14 -11.57
N GLN A 180 12.09 -5.59 -11.23
CA GLN A 180 12.90 -4.72 -12.06
C GLN A 180 14.35 -5.16 -11.88
N TRP A 181 14.99 -5.60 -12.96
CA TRP A 181 16.33 -6.17 -12.86
C TRP A 181 17.17 -5.78 -14.08
N PRO A 182 18.41 -5.33 -13.90
CA PRO A 182 19.31 -5.07 -15.03
C PRO A 182 19.71 -6.39 -15.67
N VAL A 183 19.60 -6.44 -17.00
CA VAL A 183 20.03 -7.59 -17.83
C VAL A 183 21.41 -7.35 -18.41
N PHE A 184 21.64 -6.08 -18.77
CA PHE A 184 22.87 -5.67 -19.46
C PHE A 184 23.19 -4.21 -19.14
N GLY A 185 24.49 -3.88 -19.08
CA GLY A 185 24.97 -2.51 -18.84
C GLY A 185 25.42 -2.26 -17.40
N ARG A 186 25.83 -1.02 -17.14
CA ARG A 186 26.28 -0.58 -15.83
C ARG A 186 25.08 0.01 -15.08
N THR A 187 24.71 -0.56 -13.97
CA THR A 187 23.76 0.10 -13.07
C THR A 187 24.38 1.43 -12.60
N PRO A 188 23.64 2.54 -12.66
CA PRO A 188 24.10 3.75 -12.03
C PRO A 188 24.38 3.46 -10.55
N ASP A 189 25.58 3.76 -10.08
CA ASP A 189 25.81 3.89 -8.65
C ASP A 189 24.82 4.95 -8.13
N ALA A 190 24.36 4.82 -6.89
CA ALA A 190 23.35 5.70 -6.29
C ALA A 190 23.56 7.16 -6.73
N PRO A 191 22.49 7.92 -7.03
CA PRO A 191 22.62 9.27 -7.54
C PRO A 191 23.55 10.07 -6.61
N ASN A 192 24.70 10.45 -7.13
CA ASN A 192 25.58 11.36 -6.41
C ASN A 192 24.82 12.66 -6.17
N LEU A 193 24.43 12.92 -4.93
CA LEU A 193 23.83 14.19 -4.49
C LEU A 193 24.78 15.39 -4.65
N SER A 194 26.03 15.15 -4.98
CA SER A 194 26.97 16.18 -5.46
C SER A 194 26.74 16.40 -6.95
N GLY A 195 26.06 17.47 -7.30
CA GLY A 195 25.61 17.89 -8.61
C GLY A 195 26.70 18.09 -9.72
N ASP A 196 27.66 17.18 -9.83
CA ASP A 196 28.80 17.30 -10.70
C ASP A 196 29.14 16.00 -11.45
N SER A 197 28.11 15.45 -12.09
CA SER A 197 28.29 14.36 -13.08
C SER A 197 27.22 14.42 -14.16
N ARG A 198 27.12 15.53 -14.89
CA ARG A 198 26.70 15.47 -16.28
C ARG A 198 27.81 14.70 -16.99
N GLY A 199 27.57 13.40 -17.15
CA GLY A 199 28.50 12.50 -17.83
C GLY A 199 28.86 13.07 -19.20
N ASP A 200 30.13 12.90 -19.52
CA ASP A 200 30.70 13.22 -20.84
C ASP A 200 29.73 12.73 -21.96
N PRO A 201 29.21 13.60 -22.83
CA PRO A 201 28.27 13.23 -23.89
C PRO A 201 28.78 12.13 -24.82
N ALA A 202 30.06 11.80 -24.74
CA ALA A 202 30.72 10.76 -25.55
C ALA A 202 30.55 9.33 -24.96
N SER A 203 29.93 9.14 -23.81
CA SER A 203 29.82 7.85 -23.15
C SER A 203 28.37 7.46 -22.87
N CYS A 204 27.54 7.40 -23.89
CA CYS A 204 26.21 6.76 -23.82
C CYS A 204 26.36 5.24 -23.68
N LYS A 205 26.83 4.76 -22.50
CA LYS A 205 26.82 3.33 -22.17
C LYS A 205 25.43 2.99 -21.65
N GLY A 206 24.60 2.47 -22.54
CA GLY A 206 23.23 2.09 -22.21
C GLY A 206 23.13 0.95 -21.24
N SER A 207 22.07 0.97 -20.46
CA SER A 207 21.68 -0.11 -19.54
C SER A 207 20.31 -0.67 -19.92
N LEU A 208 20.21 -1.98 -19.99
CA LEU A 208 18.95 -2.68 -20.30
C LEU A 208 18.40 -3.31 -19.03
N TYR A 209 17.18 -2.99 -18.73
CA TYR A 209 16.43 -3.56 -17.60
C TYR A 209 15.27 -4.42 -18.11
N THR A 210 14.98 -5.51 -17.42
CA THR A 210 13.71 -6.19 -17.53
C THR A 210 12.81 -5.71 -16.38
N VAL A 211 11.56 -5.41 -16.72
CA VAL A 211 10.53 -5.03 -15.77
C VAL A 211 9.31 -5.90 -15.98
N GLY A 212 8.66 -6.28 -14.91
CA GLY A 212 7.46 -7.08 -15.06
C GLY A 212 6.66 -7.19 -13.77
N ARG A 213 5.41 -7.58 -13.97
CA ARG A 213 4.47 -7.91 -12.92
C ARG A 213 3.53 -9.00 -13.42
N VAL A 214 3.29 -9.99 -12.60
CA VAL A 214 2.30 -11.04 -12.83
C VAL A 214 1.39 -11.11 -11.62
N ASN A 215 0.09 -11.00 -11.84
CA ASN A 215 -0.93 -11.15 -10.84
C ASN A 215 -1.72 -12.45 -11.09
N TYR A 216 -1.62 -13.38 -10.18
CA TYR A 216 -2.23 -14.70 -10.25
C TYR A 216 -3.34 -14.84 -9.20
N SER A 217 -4.56 -15.20 -9.63
CA SER A 217 -5.64 -15.58 -8.74
C SER A 217 -5.45 -17.05 -8.34
N THR A 218 -5.13 -17.29 -7.07
CA THR A 218 -5.02 -18.66 -6.53
C THR A 218 -6.39 -19.31 -6.43
N ARG A 219 -7.43 -18.52 -6.16
CA ARG A 219 -8.81 -18.97 -6.11
C ARG A 219 -9.34 -19.45 -7.45
N ASP A 220 -9.08 -18.69 -8.53
CA ASP A 220 -9.56 -19.01 -9.88
C ASP A 220 -8.54 -19.79 -10.69
N SER A 221 -7.34 -20.04 -10.14
CA SER A 221 -6.22 -20.74 -10.77
C SER A 221 -5.84 -20.16 -12.13
N ARG A 222 -5.78 -18.81 -12.24
CA ARG A 222 -5.49 -18.11 -13.49
C ARG A 222 -4.69 -16.84 -13.29
N ILE A 223 -3.98 -16.43 -14.34
CA ILE A 223 -3.36 -15.11 -14.42
C ILE A 223 -4.47 -14.08 -14.66
N VAL A 224 -4.57 -13.07 -13.78
CA VAL A 224 -5.54 -11.97 -13.87
C VAL A 224 -4.99 -10.89 -14.78
N ASP A 225 -3.77 -10.47 -14.54
CA ASP A 225 -3.04 -9.54 -15.37
C ASP A 225 -1.55 -9.87 -15.38
N SER A 226 -0.86 -9.47 -16.42
CA SER A 226 0.59 -9.53 -16.51
C SER A 226 1.14 -8.42 -17.36
N ILE A 227 2.28 -7.90 -16.93
CA ILE A 227 3.08 -6.91 -17.64
C ILE A 227 4.48 -7.47 -17.74
N LEU A 228 5.04 -7.45 -18.96
CA LEU A 228 6.42 -7.78 -19.22
C LEU A 228 7.02 -6.72 -20.13
N GLY A 229 8.13 -6.16 -19.74
CA GLY A 229 8.76 -5.09 -20.51
C GLY A 229 10.27 -5.10 -20.39
N PHE A 230 10.86 -4.33 -21.33
CA PHE A 230 12.26 -3.99 -21.33
C PHE A 230 12.39 -2.47 -21.40
N GLU A 231 13.30 -1.95 -20.60
CA GLU A 231 13.66 -0.54 -20.57
C GLU A 231 15.14 -0.42 -20.93
N TYR A 232 15.43 0.34 -21.97
CA TYR A 232 16.80 0.69 -22.35
C TYR A 232 17.04 2.15 -22.03
N ASP A 233 17.94 2.41 -21.09
CA ASP A 233 18.39 3.74 -20.70
C ASP A 233 19.76 4.02 -21.33
N ALA A 234 19.80 4.95 -22.28
CA ALA A 234 21.01 5.41 -22.95
C ALA A 234 21.63 6.65 -22.27
N GLY A 235 21.05 7.13 -21.16
CA GLY A 235 21.47 8.35 -20.45
C GLY A 235 20.89 9.63 -21.04
N CYS A 236 20.80 9.76 -22.37
CA CYS A 236 20.20 10.91 -23.07
C CYS A 236 18.77 10.62 -23.58
N TRP A 237 18.38 9.38 -23.67
CA TRP A 237 17.03 8.94 -23.99
C TRP A 237 16.73 7.59 -23.34
N ILE A 238 15.47 7.33 -23.06
CA ILE A 238 14.98 6.09 -22.50
C ILE A 238 13.92 5.52 -23.43
N THR A 239 14.03 4.24 -23.78
CA THR A 239 13.00 3.54 -24.54
C THR A 239 12.43 2.41 -23.67
N ARG A 240 11.10 2.33 -23.61
CA ARG A 240 10.37 1.26 -22.95
C ARG A 240 9.50 0.52 -23.94
N VAL A 241 9.60 -0.79 -23.95
CA VAL A 241 8.71 -1.67 -24.71
C VAL A 241 8.03 -2.60 -23.72
N VAL A 242 6.70 -2.51 -23.65
CA VAL A 242 5.92 -3.22 -22.63
C VAL A 242 4.78 -3.97 -23.30
N ALA A 243 4.71 -5.28 -23.07
CA ALA A 243 3.57 -6.12 -23.39
C ALA A 243 2.70 -6.25 -22.14
N GLU A 244 1.45 -5.87 -22.23
CA GLU A 244 0.46 -5.98 -21.18
C GLU A 244 -0.62 -6.97 -21.60
N ARG A 245 -0.99 -7.88 -20.70
CA ARG A 245 -2.12 -8.80 -20.85
C ARG A 245 -3.08 -8.62 -19.71
N LEU A 246 -4.30 -8.20 -20.03
CA LEU A 246 -5.40 -8.03 -19.09
C LEU A 246 -6.46 -9.10 -19.36
N SER A 247 -6.84 -9.83 -18.33
CA SER A 247 -7.98 -10.75 -18.41
C SER A 247 -9.26 -9.96 -18.19
N THR A 248 -10.08 -9.84 -19.24
CA THR A 248 -11.37 -9.12 -19.21
C THR A 248 -12.52 -10.01 -18.74
N GLY A 249 -12.28 -11.30 -18.58
CA GLY A 249 -13.26 -12.29 -18.13
C GLY A 249 -12.61 -13.65 -17.91
N ARG A 250 -13.43 -14.69 -17.65
CA ARG A 250 -12.91 -16.05 -17.44
C ARG A 250 -12.27 -16.66 -18.68
N ALA A 251 -12.68 -16.25 -19.88
CA ALA A 251 -12.24 -16.82 -21.15
C ALA A 251 -11.54 -15.82 -22.08
N GLU A 252 -11.56 -14.53 -21.77
CA GLU A 252 -11.06 -13.48 -22.66
C GLU A 252 -9.90 -12.71 -22.02
N ALA A 253 -8.90 -12.42 -22.83
CA ALA A 253 -7.78 -11.58 -22.46
C ALA A 253 -7.44 -10.61 -23.59
N THR A 254 -7.20 -9.36 -23.23
CA THR A 254 -6.72 -8.35 -24.16
C THR A 254 -5.21 -8.20 -24.00
N THR A 255 -4.46 -8.27 -25.10
CA THR A 255 -3.03 -8.01 -25.10
C THR A 255 -2.76 -6.68 -25.78
N ARG A 256 -1.94 -5.85 -25.14
CA ARG A 256 -1.49 -4.55 -25.67
C ARG A 256 0.03 -4.54 -25.71
N LEU A 257 0.56 -3.89 -26.75
CA LEU A 257 1.98 -3.54 -26.84
C LEU A 257 2.09 -2.02 -26.74
N LEU A 258 2.87 -1.54 -25.80
CA LEU A 258 3.14 -0.13 -25.55
C LEU A 258 4.60 0.13 -25.82
N ILE A 259 4.88 1.20 -26.59
CA ILE A 259 6.24 1.67 -26.82
C ILE A 259 6.28 3.12 -26.39
N GLN A 260 7.24 3.47 -25.55
CA GLN A 260 7.47 4.82 -25.06
C GLN A 260 8.90 5.22 -25.33
N LEU A 261 9.09 6.42 -25.84
CA LEU A 261 10.39 7.08 -25.97
C LEU A 261 10.37 8.35 -25.13
N GLU A 262 11.36 8.52 -24.29
CA GLU A 262 11.55 9.68 -23.42
C GLU A 262 12.93 10.28 -23.72
N LEU A 263 12.98 11.57 -23.94
CA LEU A 263 14.21 12.32 -24.10
C LEU A 263 14.57 12.95 -22.75
N VAL A 264 15.78 12.67 -22.28
CA VAL A 264 16.31 13.20 -21.02
C VAL A 264 17.21 14.39 -21.39
N GLY A 265 16.73 15.61 -21.09
CA GLY A 265 17.44 16.85 -21.40
C GLY A 265 18.08 17.48 -20.18
#